data_669a0d3b51faa59d247335f2dfd57aff
#
_entry.id   669a0d3b51faa59d247335f2dfd57aff
#
_cell.length_a   1.000
_cell.length_b   1.000
_cell.length_c   1.000
_cell.angle_alpha   90.00
_cell.angle_beta   90.00
_cell.angle_gamma   90.00
#
_symmetry.space_group_name_H-M   'P 1'
#
loop_
_entity.id
_entity.type
_entity.pdbx_description
1 polymer ?
#
loop_
_entity_poly.entity_id
_entity_poly.type
_entity_poly.pdbx_seq_one_letter_code
_entity_poly.pdbx_strand_id
1 'polypeptide(L)'
;MTPVPPDAKVWLVTGCASGLGREVVLAALAHGDCVIATARNPERLADLEKKGARTLALDVTASQDELNAVAAHALGMYGTIDVLVNNAAYLLEGAIEECSEQEVLDQYNTNVFGMLRVLRAVLPHMREKRSGVVANVGSAGGWKGIPGIGLYGSTKFAIA
;
A
#
# COMPACT_ATOMS: atom_id res chain seq x y z
N MET A 1 0.14 22.99 2.76
CA MET A 1 -0.89 21.96 3.05
C MET A 1 -2.16 22.28 2.28
N THR A 2 -2.75 21.30 1.63
CA THR A 2 -4.06 21.45 0.98
C THR A 2 -5.14 21.29 2.05
N PRO A 3 -6.15 22.17 2.10
CA PRO A 3 -7.25 22.02 3.06
C PRO A 3 -7.98 20.69 2.84
N VAL A 4 -8.27 20.00 3.94
CA VAL A 4 -9.10 18.78 3.92
C VAL A 4 -10.55 19.22 4.25
N PRO A 5 -11.56 18.82 3.45
CA PRO A 5 -12.97 19.08 3.78
C PRO A 5 -13.33 18.52 5.16
N PRO A 6 -14.27 19.14 5.90
CA PRO A 6 -14.53 18.80 7.30
C PRO A 6 -14.81 17.33 7.59
N ASP A 7 -15.49 16.64 6.70
CA ASP A 7 -15.89 15.22 6.89
C ASP A 7 -15.04 14.24 6.08
N ALA A 8 -14.10 14.75 5.25
CA ALA A 8 -13.27 13.91 4.40
C ALA A 8 -12.13 13.25 5.19
N LYS A 9 -11.79 12.02 4.81
CA LYS A 9 -10.61 11.29 5.29
C LYS A 9 -9.45 11.47 4.33
N VAL A 10 -8.23 11.38 4.85
CA VAL A 10 -7.02 11.34 4.04
C VAL A 10 -6.53 9.89 3.95
N TRP A 11 -6.49 9.38 2.74
CA TRP A 11 -6.06 8.01 2.42
C TRP A 11 -4.64 8.00 1.88
N LEU A 12 -3.82 7.08 2.36
CA LEU A 12 -2.56 6.69 1.75
C LEU A 12 -2.71 5.26 1.21
N VAL A 13 -2.60 5.09 -0.10
CA VAL A 13 -2.81 3.79 -0.75
C VAL A 13 -1.54 3.37 -1.48
N THR A 14 -1.05 2.15 -1.23
CA THR A 14 0.13 1.62 -1.90
C THR A 14 -0.23 0.77 -3.13
N GLY A 15 0.59 0.83 -4.19
CA GLY A 15 0.41 0.00 -5.38
C GLY A 15 -0.76 0.40 -6.27
N CYS A 16 -0.93 1.70 -6.56
CA CYS A 16 -2.10 2.26 -7.26
C CYS A 16 -1.97 2.28 -8.79
N ALA A 17 -0.87 1.79 -9.38
CA ALA A 17 -0.67 1.84 -10.83
C ALA A 17 -1.66 1.00 -11.65
N SER A 18 -2.33 0.03 -11.02
CA SER A 18 -3.30 -0.87 -11.65
C SER A 18 -4.15 -1.60 -10.61
N GLY A 19 -5.16 -2.33 -11.08
CA GLY A 19 -5.94 -3.28 -10.26
C GLY A 19 -6.64 -2.66 -9.07
N LEU A 20 -6.74 -3.42 -7.98
CA LEU A 20 -7.54 -3.08 -6.82
C LEU A 20 -7.13 -1.75 -6.17
N GLY A 21 -5.82 -1.49 -6.03
CA GLY A 21 -5.33 -0.23 -5.43
C GLY A 21 -5.80 1.00 -6.19
N ARG A 22 -5.84 0.92 -7.52
CA ARG A 22 -6.38 1.97 -8.38
C ARG A 22 -7.88 2.20 -8.14
N GLU A 23 -8.66 1.13 -8.08
CA GLU A 23 -10.11 1.22 -7.85
C GLU A 23 -10.46 1.75 -6.46
N VAL A 24 -9.67 1.40 -5.44
CA VAL A 24 -9.80 1.97 -4.10
C VAL A 24 -9.58 3.50 -4.12
N VAL A 25 -8.56 3.98 -4.85
CA VAL A 25 -8.35 5.44 -5.02
C VAL A 25 -9.55 6.11 -5.67
N LEU A 26 -10.07 5.54 -6.76
CA LEU A 26 -11.22 6.10 -7.46
C LEU A 26 -12.48 6.12 -6.59
N ALA A 27 -12.73 5.07 -5.82
CA ALA A 27 -13.86 4.98 -4.91
C ALA A 27 -13.75 6.01 -3.76
N ALA A 28 -12.57 6.18 -3.16
CA ALA A 28 -12.36 7.17 -2.11
C ALA A 28 -12.53 8.60 -2.63
N LEU A 29 -11.99 8.92 -3.82
CA LEU A 29 -12.21 10.22 -4.46
C LEU A 29 -13.69 10.48 -4.76
N ALA A 30 -14.41 9.47 -5.26
CA ALA A 30 -15.85 9.57 -5.55
C ALA A 30 -16.69 9.77 -4.27
N HIS A 31 -16.20 9.28 -3.12
CA HIS A 31 -16.80 9.52 -1.80
C HIS A 31 -16.56 10.95 -1.29
N GLY A 32 -15.63 11.70 -1.89
CA GLY A 32 -15.26 13.05 -1.47
C GLY A 32 -14.04 13.09 -0.54
N ASP A 33 -13.32 11.99 -0.39
CA ASP A 33 -12.13 11.89 0.43
C ASP A 33 -10.88 12.41 -0.31
N CYS A 34 -9.85 12.75 0.44
CA CYS A 34 -8.53 13.10 -0.06
C CYS A 34 -7.68 11.84 -0.21
N VAL A 35 -7.00 11.67 -1.34
CA VAL A 35 -6.21 10.46 -1.58
C VAL A 35 -4.79 10.79 -2.00
N ILE A 36 -3.84 10.09 -1.38
CA ILE A 36 -2.43 10.02 -1.77
C ILE A 36 -2.22 8.64 -2.38
N ALA A 37 -2.19 8.59 -3.70
CA ALA A 37 -1.95 7.37 -4.46
C ALA A 37 -0.45 7.16 -4.66
N THR A 38 0.06 5.95 -4.42
CA THR A 38 1.48 5.68 -4.58
C THR A 38 1.78 4.51 -5.51
N ALA A 39 2.91 4.60 -6.20
CA ALA A 39 3.48 3.55 -7.03
C ALA A 39 5.00 3.72 -7.12
N ARG A 40 5.73 2.68 -7.53
CA ARG A 40 7.17 2.77 -7.81
C ARG A 40 7.51 3.78 -8.90
N ASN A 41 6.70 3.82 -9.95
CA ASN A 41 6.76 4.87 -10.98
C ASN A 41 5.49 5.74 -10.90
N PRO A 42 5.60 7.00 -10.39
CA PRO A 42 4.47 7.89 -10.23
C PRO A 42 3.87 8.38 -11.55
N GLU A 43 4.59 8.34 -12.66
CA GLU A 43 4.05 8.70 -13.99
C GLU A 43 2.85 7.83 -14.37
N ARG A 44 2.82 6.57 -13.88
CA ARG A 44 1.69 5.65 -14.08
C ARG A 44 0.42 6.05 -13.31
N LEU A 45 0.49 7.09 -12.51
CA LEU A 45 -0.62 7.62 -11.71
C LEU A 45 -1.20 8.92 -12.29
N ALA A 46 -0.69 9.41 -13.42
CA ALA A 46 -1.06 10.70 -14.00
C ALA A 46 -2.58 10.86 -14.27
N ASP A 47 -3.28 9.78 -14.54
CA ASP A 47 -4.73 9.79 -14.72
C ASP A 47 -5.50 9.86 -13.39
N LEU A 48 -4.96 9.29 -12.31
CA LEU A 48 -5.50 9.45 -10.95
C LEU A 48 -5.28 10.88 -10.45
N GLU A 49 -4.13 11.48 -10.78
CA GLU A 49 -3.84 12.87 -10.46
C GLU A 49 -4.84 13.82 -11.12
N LYS A 50 -5.16 13.60 -12.42
CA LYS A 50 -6.20 14.35 -13.14
C LYS A 50 -7.59 14.21 -12.52
N LYS A 51 -7.83 13.16 -11.75
CA LYS A 51 -9.08 12.91 -11.02
C LYS A 51 -9.07 13.46 -9.59
N GLY A 52 -7.98 14.12 -9.17
CA GLY A 52 -7.88 14.80 -7.88
C GLY A 52 -7.03 14.08 -6.83
N ALA A 53 -6.45 12.92 -7.11
CA ALA A 53 -5.48 12.30 -6.21
C ALA A 53 -4.18 13.11 -6.16
N ARG A 54 -3.49 13.12 -5.02
CA ARG A 54 -2.07 13.43 -4.96
C ARG A 54 -1.29 12.16 -5.26
N THR A 55 -0.13 12.29 -5.88
CA THR A 55 0.68 11.14 -6.26
C THR A 55 2.07 11.21 -5.65
N LEU A 56 2.61 10.05 -5.26
CA LEU A 56 3.97 9.92 -4.73
C LEU A 56 4.65 8.65 -5.25
N ALA A 57 5.95 8.75 -5.48
CA ALA A 57 6.78 7.57 -5.63
C ALA A 57 6.89 6.84 -4.27
N LEU A 58 6.60 5.54 -4.27
CA LEU A 58 6.79 4.67 -3.11
C LEU A 58 7.09 3.25 -3.58
N ASP A 59 8.29 2.76 -3.24
CA ASP A 59 8.64 1.36 -3.32
C ASP A 59 8.62 0.77 -1.90
N VAL A 60 7.74 -0.20 -1.66
CA VAL A 60 7.63 -0.83 -0.34
C VAL A 60 8.88 -1.62 0.04
N THR A 61 9.75 -1.93 -0.94
CA THR A 61 11.02 -2.63 -0.71
C THR A 61 12.20 -1.70 -0.37
N ALA A 62 11.98 -0.39 -0.44
CA ALA A 62 12.97 0.62 -0.07
C ALA A 62 13.38 0.53 1.41
N SER A 63 14.46 1.21 1.78
CA SER A 63 14.91 1.29 3.15
C SER A 63 13.88 1.93 4.09
N GLN A 64 13.99 1.66 5.38
CA GLN A 64 13.08 2.27 6.36
C GLN A 64 13.17 3.79 6.37
N ASP A 65 14.37 4.35 6.18
CA ASP A 65 14.58 5.81 6.17
C ASP A 65 13.92 6.47 4.96
N GLU A 66 14.00 5.84 3.78
CA GLU A 66 13.30 6.31 2.58
C GLU A 66 11.79 6.28 2.79
N LEU A 67 11.25 5.20 3.36
CA LEU A 67 9.81 5.10 3.65
C LEU A 67 9.36 6.10 4.72
N ASN A 68 10.20 6.37 5.72
CA ASN A 68 9.92 7.42 6.71
C ASN A 68 9.87 8.81 6.04
N ALA A 69 10.78 9.10 5.10
CA ALA A 69 10.77 10.34 4.34
C ALA A 69 9.52 10.47 3.45
N VAL A 70 9.11 9.38 2.79
CA VAL A 70 7.86 9.35 2.00
C VAL A 70 6.64 9.57 2.88
N ALA A 71 6.56 8.95 4.06
CA ALA A 71 5.47 9.14 5.00
C ALA A 71 5.41 10.58 5.51
N ALA A 72 6.56 11.19 5.82
CA ALA A 72 6.64 12.60 6.21
C ALA A 72 6.19 13.53 5.07
N HIS A 73 6.56 13.24 3.83
CA HIS A 73 6.10 13.99 2.67
C HIS A 73 4.57 13.87 2.50
N ALA A 74 4.02 12.65 2.60
CA ALA A 74 2.58 12.40 2.53
C ALA A 74 1.83 13.20 3.61
N LEU A 75 2.32 13.20 4.84
CA LEU A 75 1.78 14.01 5.94
C LEU A 75 1.84 15.51 5.62
N GLY A 76 2.91 15.99 5.00
CA GLY A 76 3.05 17.40 4.58
C GLY A 76 2.00 17.85 3.57
N MET A 77 1.38 16.94 2.81
CA MET A 77 0.38 17.27 1.80
C MET A 77 -0.95 17.71 2.39
N TYR A 78 -1.42 17.02 3.43
CA TYR A 78 -2.74 17.23 4.04
C TYR A 78 -2.70 17.40 5.56
N GLY A 79 -1.57 17.22 6.21
CA GLY A 79 -1.41 17.32 7.68
C GLY A 79 -1.84 16.06 8.44
N THR A 80 -2.43 15.08 7.77
CA THR A 80 -2.90 13.84 8.39
C THR A 80 -2.87 12.67 7.41
N ILE A 81 -2.87 11.44 7.93
CA ILE A 81 -3.23 10.20 7.24
C ILE A 81 -4.23 9.50 8.14
N ASP A 82 -5.47 9.33 7.66
CA ASP A 82 -6.55 8.71 8.41
C ASP A 82 -6.73 7.24 8.06
N VAL A 83 -6.48 6.89 6.81
CA VAL A 83 -6.60 5.53 6.30
C VAL A 83 -5.31 5.14 5.56
N LEU A 84 -4.69 4.06 5.98
CA LEU A 84 -3.60 3.41 5.25
C LEU A 84 -4.12 2.15 4.58
N VAL A 85 -3.96 2.05 3.25
CA VAL A 85 -4.27 0.83 2.51
C VAL A 85 -2.98 0.19 2.00
N ASN A 86 -2.55 -0.88 2.64
CA ASN A 86 -1.45 -1.72 2.20
C ASN A 86 -1.96 -2.68 1.12
N ASN A 87 -1.87 -2.25 -0.14
CA ASN A 87 -2.30 -3.00 -1.30
C ASN A 87 -1.13 -3.48 -2.17
N ALA A 88 0.02 -2.81 -2.13
CA ALA A 88 1.18 -3.19 -2.92
C ALA A 88 1.62 -4.64 -2.62
N ALA A 89 1.50 -5.49 -3.62
CA ALA A 89 1.88 -6.90 -3.58
C ALA A 89 1.95 -7.44 -5.00
N TYR A 90 2.57 -8.60 -5.18
CA TYR A 90 2.46 -9.37 -6.40
C TYR A 90 2.32 -10.86 -6.08
N LEU A 91 1.91 -11.61 -7.06
CA LEU A 91 1.74 -13.05 -6.99
C LEU A 91 2.87 -13.73 -7.76
N LEU A 92 3.64 -14.58 -7.08
CA LEU A 92 4.57 -15.53 -7.69
C LEU A 92 3.79 -16.83 -7.94
N GLU A 93 3.72 -17.25 -9.18
CA GLU A 93 3.06 -18.47 -9.61
C GLU A 93 4.10 -19.49 -10.08
N GLY A 94 4.02 -20.71 -9.58
CA GLY A 94 4.89 -21.82 -9.90
C GLY A 94 4.81 -22.93 -8.85
N ALA A 95 5.30 -24.11 -9.18
CA ALA A 95 5.57 -25.15 -8.19
C ALA A 95 6.74 -24.73 -7.30
N ILE A 96 6.79 -25.22 -6.07
CA ILE A 96 7.81 -24.78 -5.09
C ILE A 96 9.23 -25.05 -5.61
N GLU A 97 9.43 -26.20 -6.26
CA GLU A 97 10.71 -26.60 -6.85
C GLU A 97 11.11 -25.83 -8.11
N GLU A 98 10.18 -25.11 -8.72
CA GLU A 98 10.43 -24.28 -9.91
C GLU A 98 10.79 -22.83 -9.55
N CYS A 99 10.41 -22.39 -8.35
CA CYS A 99 10.69 -21.03 -7.88
C CYS A 99 12.08 -20.96 -7.24
N SER A 100 12.90 -20.04 -7.68
CA SER A 100 14.21 -19.78 -7.10
C SER A 100 14.10 -19.20 -5.69
N GLU A 101 15.15 -19.38 -4.87
CA GLU A 101 15.24 -18.77 -3.54
C GLU A 101 15.10 -17.23 -3.61
N GLN A 102 15.69 -16.61 -4.64
CA GLN A 102 15.63 -15.15 -4.80
C GLN A 102 14.20 -14.66 -5.08
N GLU A 103 13.43 -15.37 -5.92
CA GLU A 103 12.01 -15.02 -6.17
C GLU A 103 11.16 -15.14 -4.92
N VAL A 104 11.43 -16.15 -4.08
CA VAL A 104 10.75 -16.29 -2.78
C VAL A 104 11.11 -15.13 -1.86
N LEU A 105 12.37 -14.79 -1.73
CA LEU A 105 12.84 -13.66 -0.91
C LEU A 105 12.23 -12.33 -1.40
N ASP A 106 12.21 -12.09 -2.70
CA ASP A 106 11.65 -10.87 -3.30
C ASP A 106 10.14 -10.76 -3.03
N GLN A 107 9.42 -11.89 -3.11
CA GLN A 107 7.99 -11.91 -2.80
C GLN A 107 7.71 -11.60 -1.34
N TYR A 108 8.44 -12.22 -0.40
CA TYR A 108 8.34 -11.90 1.03
C TYR A 108 8.77 -10.46 1.32
N ASN A 109 9.84 -9.99 0.66
CA ASN A 109 10.31 -8.62 0.81
C ASN A 109 9.25 -7.59 0.40
N THR A 110 8.48 -7.87 -0.64
CA THR A 110 7.38 -7.01 -1.09
C THR A 110 6.13 -7.20 -0.23
N ASN A 111 5.61 -8.43 -0.16
CA ASN A 111 4.26 -8.70 0.36
C ASN A 111 4.16 -8.66 1.87
N VAL A 112 5.26 -8.94 2.58
CA VAL A 112 5.30 -9.02 4.05
C VAL A 112 6.16 -7.91 4.63
N PHE A 113 7.46 -7.92 4.36
CA PHE A 113 8.38 -6.96 4.97
C PHE A 113 8.15 -5.53 4.49
N GLY A 114 7.80 -5.35 3.21
CA GLY A 114 7.45 -4.05 2.65
C GLY A 114 6.23 -3.45 3.34
N MET A 115 5.18 -4.23 3.52
CA MET A 115 4.00 -3.82 4.28
C MET A 115 4.38 -3.40 5.72
N LEU A 116 5.21 -4.20 6.40
CA LEU A 116 5.65 -3.89 7.77
C LEU A 116 6.48 -2.59 7.84
N ARG A 117 7.32 -2.31 6.83
CA ARG A 117 8.08 -1.05 6.75
C ARG A 117 7.15 0.15 6.57
N VAL A 118 6.14 0.06 5.70
CA VAL A 118 5.13 1.12 5.54
C VAL A 118 4.35 1.34 6.84
N LEU A 119 3.95 0.28 7.53
CA LEU A 119 3.31 0.37 8.85
C LEU A 119 4.19 1.11 9.86
N ARG A 120 5.49 0.78 9.93
CA ARG A 120 6.44 1.47 10.83
C ARG A 120 6.56 2.97 10.54
N ALA A 121 6.45 3.36 9.27
CA ALA A 121 6.51 4.76 8.87
C ALA A 121 5.23 5.56 9.21
N VAL A 122 4.06 4.93 9.15
CA VAL A 122 2.75 5.61 9.28
C VAL A 122 2.14 5.50 10.67
N LEU A 123 2.26 4.36 11.34
CA LEU A 123 1.63 4.11 12.64
C LEU A 123 2.02 5.09 13.76
N PRO A 124 3.26 5.61 13.86
CA PRO A 124 3.59 6.61 14.87
C PRO A 124 2.65 7.82 14.83
N HIS A 125 2.36 8.35 13.63
CA HIS A 125 1.42 9.46 13.44
C HIS A 125 -0.01 9.09 13.87
N MET A 126 -0.52 7.93 13.44
CA MET A 126 -1.86 7.47 13.83
C MET A 126 -1.97 7.27 15.34
N ARG A 127 -0.91 6.78 15.99
CA ARG A 127 -0.85 6.62 17.45
C ARG A 127 -0.86 7.94 18.18
N GLU A 128 -0.08 8.92 17.71
CA GLU A 128 -0.02 10.27 18.30
C GLU A 128 -1.39 10.94 18.27
N LYS A 129 -2.07 10.92 17.13
CA LYS A 129 -3.42 11.48 17.02
C LYS A 129 -4.53 10.58 17.60
N ARG A 130 -4.19 9.37 18.08
CA ARG A 130 -5.12 8.37 18.64
C ARG A 130 -6.29 8.00 17.72
N SER A 131 -6.07 8.06 16.42
CA SER A 131 -7.07 7.75 15.39
C SER A 131 -6.41 7.30 14.11
N GLY A 132 -7.01 6.36 13.42
CA GLY A 132 -6.56 5.86 12.12
C GLY A 132 -7.12 4.46 11.83
N VAL A 133 -7.17 4.13 10.56
CA VAL A 133 -7.57 2.81 10.07
C VAL A 133 -6.44 2.24 9.21
N VAL A 134 -6.10 0.99 9.43
CA VAL A 134 -5.19 0.24 8.57
C VAL A 134 -5.97 -0.88 7.88
N ALA A 135 -5.94 -0.89 6.57
CA ALA A 135 -6.48 -1.95 5.74
C ALA A 135 -5.34 -2.69 5.02
N ASN A 136 -5.13 -3.95 5.36
CA ASN A 136 -4.20 -4.81 4.65
C ASN A 136 -4.96 -5.65 3.64
N VAL A 137 -4.56 -5.59 2.37
CA VAL A 137 -5.22 -6.39 1.32
C VAL A 137 -4.79 -7.84 1.44
N GLY A 138 -5.68 -8.65 1.98
CA GLY A 138 -5.54 -10.10 2.10
C GLY A 138 -5.72 -10.85 0.78
N SER A 139 -6.04 -12.12 0.89
CA SER A 139 -6.37 -13.00 -0.25
C SER A 139 -7.09 -14.24 0.26
N ALA A 140 -7.91 -14.87 -0.57
CA ALA A 140 -8.40 -16.23 -0.30
C ALA A 140 -7.24 -17.23 -0.10
N GLY A 141 -6.10 -17.00 -0.78
CA GLY A 141 -4.86 -17.75 -0.58
C GLY A 141 -4.19 -17.55 0.79
N GLY A 142 -4.66 -16.63 1.65
CA GLY A 142 -4.25 -16.50 3.04
C GLY A 142 -5.08 -17.34 4.03
N TRP A 143 -6.06 -18.10 3.54
CA TRP A 143 -6.94 -18.95 4.34
C TRP A 143 -7.01 -20.39 3.81
N LYS A 144 -6.55 -20.62 2.60
CA LYS A 144 -6.63 -21.89 1.90
C LYS A 144 -5.41 -22.09 1.01
N GLY A 145 -4.82 -23.27 1.04
CA GLY A 145 -3.79 -23.68 0.08
C GLY A 145 -4.37 -23.78 -1.32
N ILE A 146 -3.68 -23.20 -2.29
CA ILE A 146 -4.08 -23.22 -3.71
C ILE A 146 -2.87 -23.72 -4.51
N PRO A 147 -3.03 -24.75 -5.38
CA PRO A 147 -1.94 -25.24 -6.22
C PRO A 147 -1.35 -24.13 -7.10
N GLY A 148 -0.04 -24.15 -7.31
CA GLY A 148 0.68 -23.18 -8.14
C GLY A 148 0.92 -21.81 -7.51
N ILE A 149 0.28 -21.47 -6.37
CA ILE A 149 0.48 -20.19 -5.68
C ILE A 149 0.79 -20.35 -4.19
N GLY A 150 1.40 -21.49 -3.81
CA GLY A 150 1.69 -21.79 -2.40
C GLY A 150 2.63 -20.77 -1.75
N LEU A 151 3.65 -20.30 -2.45
CA LEU A 151 4.57 -19.29 -1.96
C LEU A 151 3.89 -17.93 -1.78
N TYR A 152 3.07 -17.49 -2.73
CA TYR A 152 2.22 -16.31 -2.55
C TYR A 152 1.26 -16.49 -1.38
N GLY A 153 0.58 -17.64 -1.32
CA GLY A 153 -0.35 -17.98 -0.24
C GLY A 153 0.31 -17.82 1.13
N SER A 154 1.54 -18.34 1.30
CA SER A 154 2.27 -18.22 2.56
C SER A 154 2.49 -16.77 3.00
N THR A 155 2.75 -15.84 2.05
CA THR A 155 2.85 -14.41 2.38
C THR A 155 1.51 -13.83 2.84
N LYS A 156 0.40 -14.32 2.27
CA LYS A 156 -0.94 -13.85 2.66
C LYS A 156 -1.42 -14.45 3.98
N PHE A 157 -1.02 -15.67 4.31
CA PHE A 157 -1.17 -16.22 5.66
C PHE A 157 -0.38 -15.43 6.71
N ALA A 158 0.82 -14.95 6.37
CA ALA A 158 1.66 -14.19 7.29
C ALA A 158 1.08 -12.81 7.67
N ILE A 159 0.17 -12.27 6.86
CA ILE A 159 -0.44 -10.94 7.08
C ILE A 159 -1.94 -10.99 7.39
N ALA A 160 -2.52 -12.18 7.52
CA ALA A 160 -3.95 -12.39 7.82
C ALA A 160 -4.32 -12.16 9.29
#